data_99802ee628a4a13faa16fc6be1a3fbdc
#
_entry.id   99802ee628a4a13faa16fc6be1a3fbdc
#
_cell.length_a   1.000
_cell.length_b   1.000
_cell.length_c   1.000
_cell.angle_alpha   90.00
_cell.angle_beta   90.00
_cell.angle_gamma   90.00
#
_symmetry.space_group_name_H-M   'P 1'
#
loop_
_entity.id
_entity.type
_entity.pdbx_description
1 polymer ?
#
loop_
_entity_poly.entity_id
_entity_poly.type
_entity_poly.pdbx_seq_one_letter_code
_entity_poly.pdbx_strand_id
1 'polypeptide(L)'
;MPRPPRRHPGQRMVCLLVVLASIVSLACDVGAAGFQVNEQSARGLGSAFAGEAAAAEDASTIFFNPAGMTRLSGTQFVSAGFAIKPSVNFHNQGSRLNSAVGGGTLSGSNDGNGGPMALLQTLFISHELLSDRAWIGLGASTPYGLKTSWTPGWVGRYHAIDSELITVNVNPSLALKLTRWLSIGGGADIDYARARLTNALDLGTICQLNAPRFGLPPKACISVAGLRPQRVDGFNVFRGDDWNASYNVGVLLSPLDTTRIGLAYRAYTHHRIGGSASFLIPKKAAILQRLSGALVDTGGNAALDLPDRVALSAFHQLTARWALLSDITWTHWSQFDQLVFNFENPKQPTIVQPERWKDSFRYSVGTRYEPTRRWSFRLGAAYDETPIPDDAHRTARIPDADRIWASFGIGFRFSDRMRIDFGYAHLFALDSSARNPDPISGNVQVGSYSAHADIVGIGLHYDLGWPLWPPSSHLL
;
A
#
# COMPACT_ATOMS: atom_id res chain seq x y z
N MET A 1 6.80 -45.20 -32.00
CA MET A 1 6.26 -44.19 -31.06
C MET A 1 6.78 -42.82 -31.46
N PRO A 2 5.94 -41.87 -31.84
CA PRO A 2 6.37 -40.52 -32.22
C PRO A 2 6.82 -39.72 -30.97
N ARG A 3 7.96 -39.01 -31.09
CA ARG A 3 8.51 -38.13 -30.06
C ARG A 3 7.59 -36.89 -29.91
N PRO A 4 7.33 -36.40 -28.68
CA PRO A 4 6.54 -35.16 -28.48
C PRO A 4 7.32 -33.95 -29.03
N PRO A 5 6.61 -32.91 -29.54
CA PRO A 5 7.25 -31.76 -30.14
C PRO A 5 8.01 -30.93 -29.08
N ARG A 6 9.26 -30.57 -29.40
CA ARG A 6 10.08 -29.65 -28.60
C ARG A 6 9.47 -28.25 -28.66
N ARG A 7 8.90 -27.75 -27.53
CA ARG A 7 8.46 -26.36 -27.43
C ARG A 7 9.69 -25.44 -27.40
N HIS A 8 9.69 -24.42 -28.26
CA HIS A 8 10.76 -23.43 -28.37
C HIS A 8 10.91 -22.57 -27.09
N PRO A 9 12.14 -22.20 -26.68
CA PRO A 9 12.39 -21.41 -25.48
C PRO A 9 11.73 -20.02 -25.52
N GLY A 10 11.51 -19.44 -26.70
CA GLY A 10 10.81 -18.15 -26.86
C GLY A 10 9.34 -18.13 -26.41
N GLN A 11 8.62 -19.25 -26.49
CA GLN A 11 7.22 -19.32 -26.01
C GLN A 11 7.10 -19.29 -24.49
N ARG A 12 8.15 -19.72 -23.75
CA ARG A 12 8.15 -19.68 -22.29
C ARG A 12 8.41 -18.27 -21.75
N MET A 13 9.25 -17.48 -22.45
CA MET A 13 9.55 -16.10 -22.09
C MET A 13 8.36 -15.17 -22.35
N VAL A 14 7.61 -15.41 -23.43
CA VAL A 14 6.37 -14.67 -23.72
C VAL A 14 5.28 -14.94 -22.67
N CYS A 15 5.13 -16.18 -22.18
CA CYS A 15 4.20 -16.48 -21.09
C CYS A 15 4.59 -15.75 -19.79
N LEU A 16 5.89 -15.64 -19.46
CA LEU A 16 6.35 -14.94 -18.28
C LEU A 16 6.08 -13.41 -18.36
N LEU A 17 6.31 -12.83 -19.54
CA LEU A 17 6.02 -11.40 -19.81
C LEU A 17 4.52 -11.09 -19.84
N VAL A 18 3.68 -12.00 -20.32
CA VAL A 18 2.22 -11.86 -20.29
C VAL A 18 1.68 -11.97 -18.87
N VAL A 19 2.26 -12.82 -18.02
CA VAL A 19 1.90 -12.94 -16.60
C VAL A 19 2.32 -11.69 -15.82
N LEU A 20 3.52 -11.14 -16.08
CA LEU A 20 3.96 -9.87 -15.50
C LEU A 20 3.08 -8.68 -15.96
N ALA A 21 2.67 -8.64 -17.23
CA ALA A 21 1.76 -7.63 -17.75
C ALA A 21 0.35 -7.71 -17.14
N SER A 22 -0.10 -8.91 -16.75
CA SER A 22 -1.40 -9.09 -16.08
C SER A 22 -1.43 -8.54 -14.64
N ILE A 23 -0.29 -8.42 -13.96
CA ILE A 23 -0.20 -7.87 -12.60
C ILE A 23 -0.49 -6.38 -12.60
N VAL A 24 -0.05 -5.65 -13.64
CA VAL A 24 -0.24 -4.19 -13.77
C VAL A 24 -1.72 -3.82 -13.94
N SER A 25 -2.55 -4.74 -14.42
CA SER A 25 -3.98 -4.49 -14.70
C SER A 25 -4.92 -4.83 -13.54
N LEU A 26 -4.45 -5.47 -12.45
CA LEU A 26 -5.27 -5.90 -11.32
C LEU A 26 -4.92 -5.23 -9.98
N ALA A 27 -3.93 -4.33 -9.96
CA ALA A 27 -3.58 -3.60 -8.75
C ALA A 27 -4.68 -2.60 -8.39
N CYS A 28 -5.50 -2.93 -7.42
CA CYS A 28 -6.49 -2.09 -6.76
C CYS A 28 -6.36 -2.25 -5.24
N ASP A 29 -6.08 -1.30 -4.59
CA ASP A 29 -6.13 -0.54 -3.34
C ASP A 29 -6.47 -1.20 -2.00
N VAL A 30 -5.66 -0.88 -0.99
CA VAL A 30 -5.75 -1.38 0.38
C VAL A 30 -5.44 -0.29 1.39
N GLY A 31 -6.06 -0.33 2.56
CA GLY A 31 -5.64 0.43 3.73
C GLY A 31 -5.00 -0.49 4.77
N ALA A 32 -3.71 -0.36 4.98
CA ALA A 32 -2.96 -0.84 6.14
C ALA A 32 -2.49 0.37 6.95
N ALA A 33 -1.70 0.24 8.05
CA ALA A 33 -1.22 1.40 8.80
C ALA A 33 -0.59 2.43 7.86
N GLY A 34 -1.18 3.62 7.84
CA GLY A 34 -0.98 4.53 6.74
C GLY A 34 -1.55 3.94 5.44
N PHE A 35 -0.68 3.71 4.45
CA PHE A 35 -1.03 3.07 3.18
C PHE A 35 -0.06 1.93 2.79
N GLN A 36 0.61 1.34 3.79
CA GLN A 36 1.44 0.14 3.60
C GLN A 36 0.55 -1.10 3.43
N VAL A 37 0.93 -2.02 2.54
CA VAL A 37 0.23 -3.27 2.24
C VAL A 37 1.05 -4.45 2.77
N ASN A 38 0.50 -5.17 3.75
CA ASN A 38 1.13 -6.36 4.32
C ASN A 38 0.75 -7.65 3.57
N GLU A 39 -0.26 -7.63 2.72
CA GLU A 39 -0.88 -8.75 2.04
C GLU A 39 -0.02 -9.28 0.88
N GLN A 40 1.12 -9.89 1.25
CA GLN A 40 2.08 -10.45 0.29
C GLN A 40 2.12 -11.99 0.30
N SER A 41 1.48 -12.62 1.32
CA SER A 41 1.42 -14.07 1.49
C SER A 41 0.05 -14.47 2.05
N ALA A 42 -0.70 -15.33 1.34
CA ALA A 42 -1.98 -15.85 1.85
C ALA A 42 -1.79 -16.72 3.09
N ARG A 43 -0.64 -17.38 3.19
CA ARG A 43 -0.20 -18.14 4.35
C ARG A 43 0.07 -17.21 5.54
N GLY A 44 0.86 -16.14 5.31
CA GLY A 44 1.16 -15.11 6.29
C GLY A 44 -0.09 -14.42 6.82
N LEU A 45 -1.07 -14.15 5.94
CA LEU A 45 -2.36 -13.59 6.35
C LEU A 45 -3.02 -14.42 7.45
N GLY A 46 -2.96 -15.76 7.35
CA GLY A 46 -3.55 -16.68 8.34
C GLY A 46 -2.92 -16.60 9.73
N SER A 47 -1.71 -16.06 9.87
CA SER A 47 -1.01 -15.83 11.13
C SER A 47 -0.84 -14.35 11.46
N ALA A 48 -1.63 -13.46 10.86
CA ALA A 48 -1.46 -12.01 10.95
C ALA A 48 -0.01 -11.57 10.64
N PHE A 49 0.65 -12.22 9.68
CA PHE A 49 2.05 -12.00 9.25
C PHE A 49 3.08 -12.13 10.40
N ALA A 50 2.73 -12.83 11.47
CA ALA A 50 3.67 -13.10 12.54
C ALA A 50 4.83 -13.99 12.06
N GLY A 51 6.07 -13.57 12.36
CA GLY A 51 7.27 -14.36 12.10
C GLY A 51 7.71 -14.44 10.63
N GLU A 52 7.14 -13.68 9.71
CA GLU A 52 7.38 -13.84 8.26
C GLU A 52 8.86 -13.65 7.86
N ALA A 53 9.60 -12.74 8.50
CA ALA A 53 11.03 -12.58 8.22
C ALA A 53 11.91 -13.73 8.75
N ALA A 54 11.36 -14.65 9.58
CA ALA A 54 12.07 -15.81 10.14
C ALA A 54 11.51 -17.14 9.66
N ALA A 55 10.23 -17.22 9.35
CA ALA A 55 9.55 -18.49 9.01
C ALA A 55 10.11 -19.11 7.73
N ALA A 56 10.32 -18.28 6.68
CA ALA A 56 10.95 -18.69 5.42
C ALA A 56 10.37 -20.01 4.88
N GLU A 57 9.03 -20.04 4.74
CA GLU A 57 8.32 -21.28 4.45
C GLU A 57 8.02 -21.48 2.96
N ASP A 58 8.13 -20.43 2.15
CA ASP A 58 7.98 -20.46 0.68
C ASP A 58 8.61 -19.21 0.02
N ALA A 59 8.52 -19.09 -1.31
CA ALA A 59 9.18 -18.03 -2.07
C ALA A 59 8.70 -16.62 -1.76
N SER A 60 7.57 -16.41 -1.04
CA SER A 60 7.15 -15.09 -0.57
C SER A 60 8.13 -14.46 0.42
N THR A 61 9.05 -15.27 1.00
CA THR A 61 10.15 -14.77 1.83
C THR A 61 11.03 -13.75 1.12
N ILE A 62 11.06 -13.72 -0.23
CA ILE A 62 11.73 -12.70 -1.04
C ILE A 62 11.29 -11.29 -0.61
N PHE A 63 10.00 -11.11 -0.33
CA PHE A 63 9.46 -9.83 0.13
C PHE A 63 9.79 -9.56 1.60
N PHE A 64 9.61 -10.55 2.49
CA PHE A 64 9.75 -10.34 3.93
C PHE A 64 11.21 -10.35 4.41
N ASN A 65 12.01 -11.29 3.90
CA ASN A 65 13.44 -11.45 4.21
C ASN A 65 14.11 -12.32 3.13
N PRO A 66 14.84 -11.75 2.18
CA PRO A 66 15.45 -12.53 1.10
C PRO A 66 16.43 -13.59 1.58
N ALA A 67 17.05 -13.44 2.77
CA ALA A 67 17.89 -14.48 3.38
C ALA A 67 17.13 -15.80 3.62
N GLY A 68 15.81 -15.73 3.74
CA GLY A 68 14.94 -16.90 3.92
C GLY A 68 14.94 -17.87 2.73
N MET A 69 15.30 -17.41 1.53
CA MET A 69 15.43 -18.29 0.35
C MET A 69 16.39 -19.46 0.61
N THR A 70 17.38 -19.30 1.48
CA THR A 70 18.34 -20.35 1.84
C THR A 70 17.72 -21.58 2.53
N ARG A 71 16.44 -21.51 2.87
CA ARG A 71 15.67 -22.62 3.45
C ARG A 71 14.80 -23.34 2.42
N LEU A 72 14.74 -22.82 1.21
CA LEU A 72 13.92 -23.36 0.14
C LEU A 72 14.76 -24.32 -0.72
N SER A 73 14.20 -25.46 -1.07
CA SER A 73 14.87 -26.42 -1.94
C SER A 73 14.37 -26.27 -3.39
N GLY A 74 15.28 -26.51 -4.34
CA GLY A 74 14.95 -26.56 -5.76
C GLY A 74 14.41 -25.25 -6.32
N THR A 75 13.34 -25.34 -7.11
CA THR A 75 12.65 -24.19 -7.70
C THR A 75 11.23 -24.10 -7.19
N GLN A 76 10.91 -23.01 -6.49
CA GLN A 76 9.58 -22.78 -5.95
C GLN A 76 8.90 -21.59 -6.61
N PHE A 77 7.64 -21.75 -6.90
CA PHE A 77 6.74 -20.72 -7.38
C PHE A 77 5.60 -20.51 -6.38
N VAL A 78 5.30 -19.26 -6.08
CA VAL A 78 4.17 -18.85 -5.23
C VAL A 78 3.39 -17.76 -5.94
N SER A 79 2.08 -17.91 -6.00
CA SER A 79 1.15 -16.86 -6.40
C SER A 79 0.07 -16.73 -5.35
N ALA A 80 -0.27 -15.51 -4.96
CA ALA A 80 -1.38 -15.25 -4.05
C ALA A 80 -2.25 -14.10 -4.56
N GLY A 81 -3.57 -14.26 -4.40
CA GLY A 81 -4.57 -13.23 -4.67
C GLY A 81 -5.29 -12.86 -3.38
N PHE A 82 -5.57 -11.57 -3.20
CA PHE A 82 -6.27 -11.05 -2.03
C PHE A 82 -7.45 -10.20 -2.45
N ALA A 83 -8.56 -10.36 -1.72
CA ALA A 83 -9.71 -9.47 -1.77
C ALA A 83 -9.83 -8.76 -0.43
N ILE A 84 -9.80 -7.43 -0.45
CA ILE A 84 -9.87 -6.59 0.73
C ILE A 84 -11.10 -5.73 0.62
N LYS A 85 -11.95 -5.81 1.64
CA LYS A 85 -13.22 -5.09 1.73
C LYS A 85 -13.19 -4.16 2.95
N PRO A 86 -12.67 -2.94 2.80
CA PRO A 86 -12.75 -1.95 3.86
C PRO A 86 -14.15 -1.38 3.98
N SER A 87 -14.50 -0.92 5.16
CA SER A 87 -15.64 -0.08 5.46
C SER A 87 -15.14 1.12 6.25
N VAL A 88 -15.30 2.34 5.71
CA VAL A 88 -14.81 3.57 6.32
C VAL A 88 -15.95 4.58 6.32
N ASN A 89 -16.53 4.84 7.48
CA ASN A 89 -17.68 5.73 7.62
C ASN A 89 -17.26 7.02 8.36
N PHE A 90 -17.65 8.16 7.81
CA PHE A 90 -17.44 9.45 8.43
C PHE A 90 -18.72 9.92 9.13
N HIS A 91 -18.57 10.41 10.36
CA HIS A 91 -19.64 11.00 11.16
C HIS A 91 -19.35 12.49 11.39
N ASN A 92 -20.06 13.36 10.67
CA ASN A 92 -19.88 14.82 10.77
C ASN A 92 -20.29 15.35 12.16
N GLN A 93 -19.39 16.11 12.78
CA GLN A 93 -19.57 16.71 14.09
C GLN A 93 -19.39 18.23 14.06
N GLY A 94 -19.84 18.85 12.96
CA GLY A 94 -19.82 20.32 12.82
C GLY A 94 -18.71 20.83 11.91
N SER A 95 -18.50 20.16 10.77
CA SER A 95 -17.66 20.70 9.68
C SER A 95 -18.12 22.08 9.28
N ARG A 96 -17.18 23.01 9.04
CA ARG A 96 -17.48 24.42 8.90
C ARG A 96 -16.68 25.11 7.81
N LEU A 97 -17.27 26.16 7.26
CA LEU A 97 -16.62 27.08 6.35
C LEU A 97 -15.50 27.85 7.06
N ASN A 98 -14.55 28.33 6.26
CA ASN A 98 -13.53 29.25 6.70
C ASN A 98 -14.18 30.52 7.34
N SER A 99 -13.71 30.86 8.52
CA SER A 99 -14.23 32.04 9.26
C SER A 99 -14.04 33.38 8.53
N ALA A 100 -12.99 33.49 7.70
CA ALA A 100 -12.70 34.69 6.90
C ALA A 100 -13.78 35.00 5.85
N VAL A 101 -14.61 34.01 5.48
CA VAL A 101 -15.74 34.19 4.53
C VAL A 101 -17.10 34.17 5.24
N GLY A 102 -17.11 34.39 6.55
CA GLY A 102 -18.31 34.47 7.38
C GLY A 102 -18.64 33.19 8.16
N GLY A 103 -17.87 32.15 8.02
CA GLY A 103 -18.09 30.89 8.73
C GLY A 103 -19.40 30.20 8.36
N GLY A 104 -19.91 29.36 9.24
CA GLY A 104 -21.14 28.59 9.06
C GLY A 104 -20.86 27.11 8.79
N THR A 105 -21.90 26.29 8.72
CA THR A 105 -21.78 24.83 8.53
C THR A 105 -21.46 24.47 7.09
N LEU A 106 -20.62 23.47 6.89
CA LEU A 106 -20.46 22.82 5.59
C LEU A 106 -21.71 21.99 5.27
N SER A 107 -22.26 22.18 4.08
CA SER A 107 -23.34 21.38 3.55
C SER A 107 -22.81 20.14 2.85
N GLY A 108 -23.54 19.05 2.92
CA GLY A 108 -23.23 17.78 2.29
C GLY A 108 -23.77 16.61 3.08
N SER A 109 -23.79 15.43 2.49
CA SER A 109 -24.17 14.21 3.18
C SER A 109 -23.05 13.72 4.10
N ASN A 110 -23.45 13.02 5.17
CA ASN A 110 -22.54 12.24 6.02
C ASN A 110 -22.24 10.90 5.35
N ASP A 111 -21.82 10.93 4.12
CA ASP A 111 -21.99 9.80 3.27
C ASP A 111 -21.08 8.64 3.51
N GLY A 112 -21.72 7.55 3.80
CA GLY A 112 -21.48 6.26 3.28
C GLY A 112 -20.08 5.69 3.51
N ASN A 113 -19.86 4.57 2.89
CA ASN A 113 -18.59 3.86 2.95
C ASN A 113 -17.58 4.46 1.94
N GLY A 114 -16.55 5.15 2.45
CA GLY A 114 -15.44 5.66 1.65
C GLY A 114 -14.38 4.61 1.29
N GLY A 115 -14.56 3.35 1.73
CA GLY A 115 -13.65 2.22 1.46
C GLY A 115 -14.17 1.31 0.36
N PRO A 116 -13.80 1.50 -0.92
CA PRO A 116 -14.15 0.57 -1.98
C PRO A 116 -13.39 -0.76 -1.82
N MET A 117 -13.92 -1.82 -2.43
CA MET A 117 -13.25 -3.14 -2.47
C MET A 117 -11.97 -3.08 -3.29
N ALA A 118 -10.95 -3.81 -2.84
CA ALA A 118 -9.64 -3.89 -3.48
C ALA A 118 -9.24 -5.34 -3.80
N LEU A 119 -8.52 -5.53 -4.91
CA LEU A 119 -7.94 -6.82 -5.30
C LEU A 119 -6.43 -6.66 -5.46
N LEU A 120 -5.66 -7.58 -4.91
CA LEU A 120 -4.21 -7.63 -5.03
C LEU A 120 -3.76 -8.99 -5.53
N GLN A 121 -2.61 -8.99 -6.21
CA GLN A 121 -1.93 -10.22 -6.62
C GLN A 121 -0.44 -10.10 -6.35
N THR A 122 0.16 -11.19 -5.89
CA THR A 122 1.60 -11.32 -5.71
C THR A 122 2.13 -12.56 -6.41
N LEU A 123 3.38 -12.47 -6.88
CA LEU A 123 4.08 -13.57 -7.53
C LEU A 123 5.51 -13.62 -7.03
N PHE A 124 5.99 -14.82 -6.69
CA PHE A 124 7.36 -15.05 -6.27
C PHE A 124 7.89 -16.34 -6.89
N ILE A 125 9.14 -16.30 -7.33
CA ILE A 125 9.88 -17.48 -7.76
C ILE A 125 11.25 -17.46 -7.10
N SER A 126 11.65 -18.58 -6.52
CA SER A 126 12.98 -18.79 -5.93
C SER A 126 13.62 -20.03 -6.57
N HIS A 127 14.91 -19.96 -6.82
CA HIS A 127 15.68 -21.04 -7.39
C HIS A 127 16.99 -21.23 -6.63
N GLU A 128 17.25 -22.45 -6.22
CA GLU A 128 18.54 -22.86 -5.63
C GLU A 128 19.58 -22.96 -6.75
N LEU A 129 20.51 -21.99 -6.80
CA LEU A 129 21.51 -21.89 -7.87
C LEU A 129 22.74 -22.80 -7.61
N LEU A 130 23.23 -22.79 -6.38
CA LEU A 130 24.33 -23.63 -5.91
C LEU A 130 23.85 -24.43 -4.71
N SER A 131 23.95 -25.76 -4.80
CA SER A 131 23.43 -26.68 -3.80
C SER A 131 23.81 -26.25 -2.38
N ASP A 132 22.80 -25.90 -1.56
CA ASP A 132 22.89 -25.46 -0.16
C ASP A 132 23.82 -24.25 0.09
N ARG A 133 24.09 -23.39 -0.93
CA ARG A 133 24.96 -22.22 -0.78
C ARG A 133 24.38 -20.91 -1.30
N ALA A 134 23.74 -20.92 -2.46
CA ALA A 134 23.27 -19.69 -3.11
C ALA A 134 21.90 -19.88 -3.77
N TRP A 135 21.06 -18.85 -3.67
CA TRP A 135 19.72 -18.78 -4.24
C TRP A 135 19.53 -17.48 -4.98
N ILE A 136 18.76 -17.52 -6.04
CA ILE A 136 18.23 -16.34 -6.73
C ILE A 136 16.72 -16.34 -6.63
N GLY A 137 16.14 -15.17 -6.65
CA GLY A 137 14.69 -14.97 -6.58
C GLY A 137 14.22 -13.80 -7.40
N LEU A 138 12.95 -13.83 -7.74
CA LEU A 138 12.23 -12.72 -8.34
C LEU A 138 10.86 -12.62 -7.68
N GLY A 139 10.54 -11.43 -7.14
CA GLY A 139 9.25 -11.09 -6.59
C GLY A 139 8.54 -10.05 -7.45
N ALA A 140 7.20 -10.11 -7.48
CA ALA A 140 6.34 -9.04 -7.94
C ALA A 140 5.23 -8.86 -6.91
N SER A 141 5.10 -7.64 -6.37
CA SER A 141 4.28 -7.34 -5.19
C SER A 141 3.77 -5.91 -5.21
N THR A 142 2.84 -5.58 -4.31
CA THR A 142 2.30 -4.24 -4.10
C THR A 142 2.58 -3.82 -2.65
N PRO A 143 3.73 -3.17 -2.35
CA PRO A 143 4.10 -2.84 -0.98
C PRO A 143 3.32 -1.68 -0.38
N TYR A 144 2.77 -0.78 -1.20
CA TYR A 144 1.96 0.36 -0.78
C TYR A 144 0.74 0.50 -1.68
N GLY A 145 -0.38 0.93 -1.11
CA GLY A 145 -1.62 1.18 -1.83
C GLY A 145 -2.61 1.96 -0.99
N LEU A 146 -3.44 2.77 -1.65
CA LEU A 146 -4.48 3.57 -1.00
C LEU A 146 -5.65 3.70 -1.95
N LYS A 147 -6.87 3.52 -1.43
CA LYS A 147 -8.08 3.92 -2.12
C LYS A 147 -9.14 4.41 -1.15
N THR A 148 -9.57 5.61 -1.36
CA THR A 148 -10.80 6.14 -0.77
C THR A 148 -11.66 6.74 -1.87
N SER A 149 -12.98 6.53 -1.78
CA SER A 149 -13.94 7.06 -2.75
C SER A 149 -15.19 7.50 -2.01
N TRP A 150 -15.40 8.81 -2.02
CA TRP A 150 -16.54 9.48 -1.41
C TRP A 150 -17.48 10.00 -2.51
N THR A 151 -18.75 10.19 -2.18
CA THR A 151 -19.67 10.80 -3.14
C THR A 151 -19.32 12.27 -3.38
N PRO A 152 -19.49 12.80 -4.60
CA PRO A 152 -19.17 14.20 -4.91
C PRO A 152 -19.91 15.23 -4.06
N GLY A 153 -21.05 14.86 -3.44
CA GLY A 153 -21.88 15.72 -2.60
C GLY A 153 -21.66 15.60 -1.10
N TRP A 154 -20.67 14.82 -0.64
CA TRP A 154 -20.45 14.64 0.79
C TRP A 154 -19.82 15.88 1.46
N VAL A 155 -19.92 15.95 2.78
CA VAL A 155 -19.50 17.14 3.56
C VAL A 155 -18.00 17.42 3.44
N GLY A 156 -17.16 16.40 3.29
CA GLY A 156 -15.70 16.51 3.16
C GLY A 156 -15.18 16.60 1.70
N ARG A 157 -16.03 16.85 0.70
CA ARG A 157 -15.66 16.88 -0.72
C ARG A 157 -14.53 17.82 -1.09
N TYR A 158 -14.30 18.87 -0.33
CA TYR A 158 -13.20 19.81 -0.54
C TYR A 158 -11.85 19.23 -0.15
N HIS A 159 -11.82 18.26 0.79
CA HIS A 159 -10.63 17.54 1.20
C HIS A 159 -10.31 16.38 0.26
N ALA A 160 -11.31 15.53 -0.05
CA ALA A 160 -11.17 14.41 -0.96
C ALA A 160 -12.51 13.98 -1.56
N ILE A 161 -12.47 13.48 -2.80
CA ILE A 161 -13.54 12.69 -3.42
C ILE A 161 -12.97 11.31 -3.72
N ASP A 162 -12.06 11.18 -4.68
CA ASP A 162 -11.32 9.95 -4.92
C ASP A 162 -9.85 10.15 -4.57
N SER A 163 -9.24 9.16 -3.97
CA SER A 163 -7.81 9.08 -3.76
C SER A 163 -7.37 7.66 -4.09
N GLU A 164 -6.45 7.54 -5.02
CA GLU A 164 -5.91 6.27 -5.48
C GLU A 164 -4.38 6.39 -5.55
N LEU A 165 -3.68 5.49 -4.85
CA LEU A 165 -2.25 5.27 -4.97
C LEU A 165 -2.04 3.77 -5.18
N ILE A 166 -1.32 3.41 -6.21
CA ILE A 166 -0.93 2.03 -6.51
C ILE A 166 0.57 2.00 -6.66
N THR A 167 1.23 1.07 -5.96
CA THR A 167 2.63 0.75 -6.23
C THR A 167 2.75 -0.68 -6.74
N VAL A 168 3.71 -0.90 -7.62
CA VAL A 168 4.12 -2.23 -8.08
C VAL A 168 5.62 -2.33 -7.92
N ASN A 169 6.05 -3.33 -7.17
CA ASN A 169 7.45 -3.62 -6.92
C ASN A 169 7.88 -4.87 -7.67
N VAL A 170 8.99 -4.81 -8.38
CA VAL A 170 9.68 -5.96 -8.95
C VAL A 170 11.02 -6.10 -8.24
N ASN A 171 11.23 -7.23 -7.57
CA ASN A 171 12.35 -7.45 -6.66
C ASN A 171 13.20 -8.68 -7.08
N PRO A 172 14.21 -8.51 -7.95
CA PRO A 172 15.28 -9.49 -8.10
C PRO A 172 16.12 -9.57 -6.83
N SER A 173 16.36 -10.78 -6.35
CA SER A 173 17.01 -11.04 -5.07
C SER A 173 18.05 -12.16 -5.16
N LEU A 174 19.05 -12.08 -4.26
CA LEU A 174 20.09 -13.08 -4.04
C LEU A 174 20.15 -13.44 -2.55
N ALA A 175 20.39 -14.71 -2.24
CA ALA A 175 20.67 -15.16 -0.87
C ALA A 175 21.84 -16.11 -0.82
N LEU A 176 22.60 -16.03 0.27
CA LEU A 176 23.77 -16.84 0.54
C LEU A 176 23.69 -17.47 1.93
N LYS A 177 23.92 -18.76 2.02
CA LYS A 177 24.09 -19.49 3.28
C LYS A 177 25.57 -19.49 3.64
N LEU A 178 25.94 -18.63 4.60
CA LEU A 178 27.33 -18.46 5.01
C LEU A 178 27.80 -19.58 5.95
N THR A 179 26.91 -19.98 6.85
CA THR A 179 27.16 -21.09 7.79
C THR A 179 25.87 -21.92 7.96
N ARG A 180 25.90 -22.97 8.76
CA ARG A 180 24.68 -23.75 9.08
C ARG A 180 23.63 -22.94 9.84
N TRP A 181 24.04 -21.88 10.53
CA TRP A 181 23.18 -21.05 11.38
C TRP A 181 23.01 -19.61 10.91
N LEU A 182 23.75 -19.16 9.86
CA LEU A 182 23.72 -17.80 9.37
C LEU A 182 23.51 -17.78 7.86
N SER A 183 22.46 -17.08 7.42
CA SER A 183 22.20 -16.71 6.05
C SER A 183 22.02 -15.22 5.89
N ILE A 184 22.41 -14.68 4.74
CA ILE A 184 22.19 -13.29 4.34
C ILE A 184 21.49 -13.26 2.98
N GLY A 185 20.80 -12.18 2.70
CA GLY A 185 20.17 -11.97 1.40
C GLY A 185 19.91 -10.51 1.13
N GLY A 186 19.71 -10.17 -0.12
CA GLY A 186 19.36 -8.81 -0.53
C GLY A 186 18.74 -8.81 -1.92
N GLY A 187 18.03 -7.73 -2.23
CA GLY A 187 17.38 -7.52 -3.51
C GLY A 187 17.35 -6.05 -3.89
N ALA A 188 17.18 -5.79 -5.19
CA ALA A 188 16.86 -4.47 -5.70
C ALA A 188 15.35 -4.34 -5.80
N ASP A 189 14.80 -3.27 -5.25
CA ASP A 189 13.39 -2.93 -5.37
C ASP A 189 13.21 -1.95 -6.53
N ILE A 190 12.54 -2.37 -7.59
CA ILE A 190 12.19 -1.53 -8.73
C ILE A 190 10.72 -1.20 -8.60
N ASP A 191 10.43 0.04 -8.21
CA ASP A 191 9.09 0.48 -7.83
C ASP A 191 8.47 1.38 -8.89
N TYR A 192 7.28 1.02 -9.34
CA TYR A 192 6.37 1.87 -10.09
C TYR A 192 5.29 2.40 -9.16
N ALA A 193 5.07 3.71 -9.14
CA ALA A 193 4.00 4.36 -8.39
C ALA A 193 3.08 5.14 -9.32
N ARG A 194 1.77 5.03 -9.14
CA ARG A 194 0.75 5.79 -9.84
C ARG A 194 -0.23 6.37 -8.84
N ALA A 195 -0.54 7.67 -8.99
CA ALA A 195 -1.52 8.35 -8.16
C ALA A 195 -2.62 9.01 -8.99
N ARG A 196 -3.86 8.98 -8.46
CA ARG A 196 -5.00 9.76 -8.92
C ARG A 196 -5.73 10.34 -7.72
N LEU A 197 -5.77 11.68 -7.64
CA LEU A 197 -6.37 12.39 -6.51
C LEU A 197 -7.39 13.39 -7.02
N THR A 198 -8.58 13.41 -6.41
CA THR A 198 -9.65 14.32 -6.77
C THR A 198 -10.25 15.01 -5.55
N ASN A 199 -10.66 16.25 -5.71
CA ASN A 199 -11.43 16.98 -4.72
C ASN A 199 -12.26 18.08 -5.40
N ALA A 200 -13.32 18.54 -4.71
CA ALA A 200 -14.04 19.72 -5.10
C ALA A 200 -13.28 20.99 -4.70
N LEU A 201 -13.56 22.09 -5.38
CA LEU A 201 -13.03 23.42 -5.12
C LEU A 201 -14.22 24.34 -4.79
N ASP A 202 -14.27 24.87 -3.58
CA ASP A 202 -15.27 25.89 -3.19
C ASP A 202 -14.89 27.22 -3.83
N LEU A 203 -15.34 27.43 -5.09
CA LEU A 203 -14.99 28.59 -5.90
C LEU A 203 -15.54 29.88 -5.30
N GLY A 204 -16.62 29.82 -4.51
CA GLY A 204 -17.14 30.97 -3.77
C GLY A 204 -16.20 31.41 -2.65
N THR A 205 -15.70 30.47 -1.85
CA THR A 205 -14.71 30.73 -0.80
C THR A 205 -13.38 31.18 -1.41
N ILE A 206 -12.87 30.46 -2.43
CA ILE A 206 -11.63 30.80 -3.12
C ILE A 206 -11.69 32.21 -3.71
N CYS A 207 -12.82 32.59 -4.33
CA CYS A 207 -13.02 33.95 -4.84
C CYS A 207 -12.87 34.99 -3.73
N GLN A 208 -13.61 34.85 -2.64
CA GLN A 208 -13.61 35.83 -1.56
C GLN A 208 -12.22 35.99 -0.90
N LEU A 209 -11.52 34.89 -0.69
CA LEU A 209 -10.16 34.91 -0.11
C LEU A 209 -9.13 35.60 -1.02
N ASN A 210 -9.32 35.53 -2.33
CA ASN A 210 -8.38 36.08 -3.31
C ASN A 210 -8.82 37.43 -3.92
N ALA A 211 -10.07 37.86 -3.72
CA ALA A 211 -10.58 39.13 -4.24
C ALA A 211 -9.68 40.35 -3.92
N PRO A 212 -9.11 40.49 -2.71
CA PRO A 212 -8.22 41.61 -2.39
C PRO A 212 -6.97 41.67 -3.27
N ARG A 213 -6.46 40.52 -3.74
CA ARG A 213 -5.29 40.46 -4.63
C ARG A 213 -5.57 41.09 -6.00
N PHE A 214 -6.85 41.21 -6.37
CA PHE A 214 -7.30 41.82 -7.62
C PHE A 214 -7.90 43.22 -7.39
N GLY A 215 -7.71 43.81 -6.20
CA GLY A 215 -8.25 45.12 -5.85
C GLY A 215 -9.78 45.14 -5.68
N LEU A 216 -10.38 43.95 -5.49
CA LEU A 216 -11.83 43.82 -5.34
C LEU A 216 -12.22 43.53 -3.89
N PRO A 217 -13.35 44.11 -3.40
CA PRO A 217 -13.87 43.72 -2.11
C PRO A 217 -14.40 42.27 -2.16
N PRO A 218 -14.25 41.47 -1.08
CA PRO A 218 -14.72 40.06 -1.07
C PRO A 218 -16.20 39.92 -1.43
N LYS A 219 -17.04 40.89 -1.06
CA LYS A 219 -18.48 40.92 -1.39
C LYS A 219 -18.75 40.96 -2.90
N ALA A 220 -17.83 41.46 -3.73
CA ALA A 220 -17.99 41.48 -5.17
C ALA A 220 -18.11 40.07 -5.77
N CYS A 221 -17.48 39.07 -5.16
CA CYS A 221 -17.63 37.68 -5.55
C CYS A 221 -19.08 37.21 -5.53
N ILE A 222 -19.87 37.69 -4.53
CA ILE A 222 -21.28 37.34 -4.37
C ILE A 222 -22.17 38.28 -5.20
N SER A 223 -22.00 39.61 -5.07
CA SER A 223 -22.90 40.59 -5.66
C SER A 223 -22.75 40.76 -7.17
N VAL A 224 -21.52 40.61 -7.69
CA VAL A 224 -21.22 40.80 -9.12
C VAL A 224 -21.08 39.45 -9.84
N ALA A 225 -20.27 38.53 -9.30
CA ALA A 225 -20.02 37.25 -9.94
C ALA A 225 -21.02 36.15 -9.55
N GLY A 226 -21.81 36.34 -8.50
CA GLY A 226 -22.76 35.35 -7.98
C GLY A 226 -22.12 34.09 -7.41
N LEU A 227 -20.83 34.18 -7.05
CA LEU A 227 -20.04 33.07 -6.51
C LEU A 227 -20.18 33.02 -4.99
N ARG A 228 -21.20 32.32 -4.53
CA ARG A 228 -21.40 32.09 -3.08
C ARG A 228 -20.66 30.85 -2.63
N PRO A 229 -20.04 30.84 -1.42
CA PRO A 229 -19.47 29.64 -0.84
C PRO A 229 -20.41 28.46 -0.89
N GLN A 230 -19.90 27.28 -1.18
CA GLN A 230 -20.60 25.98 -1.31
C GLN A 230 -21.70 25.92 -2.40
N ARG A 231 -21.87 26.95 -3.24
CA ARG A 231 -22.92 27.00 -4.26
C ARG A 231 -22.38 26.87 -5.69
N VAL A 232 -21.08 27.04 -5.85
CA VAL A 232 -20.40 26.90 -7.14
C VAL A 232 -19.11 26.11 -6.90
N ASP A 233 -19.20 24.81 -7.03
CA ASP A 233 -18.06 23.92 -6.89
C ASP A 233 -17.42 23.68 -8.27
N GLY A 234 -16.09 23.76 -8.31
CA GLY A 234 -15.26 23.20 -9.34
C GLY A 234 -14.68 21.86 -8.88
N PHE A 235 -13.93 21.21 -9.75
CA PHE A 235 -13.22 19.96 -9.41
C PHE A 235 -11.78 20.04 -9.88
N ASN A 236 -10.89 19.50 -9.05
CA ASN A 236 -9.48 19.27 -9.37
C ASN A 236 -9.24 17.76 -9.49
N VAL A 237 -8.49 17.38 -10.53
CA VAL A 237 -8.04 16.00 -10.74
C VAL A 237 -6.54 16.02 -11.03
N PHE A 238 -5.75 15.52 -10.10
CA PHE A 238 -4.33 15.23 -10.34
C PHE A 238 -4.16 13.77 -10.74
N ARG A 239 -3.33 13.51 -11.76
CA ARG A 239 -2.92 12.16 -12.19
C ARG A 239 -1.47 12.17 -12.59
N GLY A 240 -0.73 11.16 -12.15
CA GLY A 240 0.67 11.01 -12.51
C GLY A 240 1.21 9.66 -12.11
N ASP A 241 2.43 9.39 -12.56
CA ASP A 241 3.18 8.18 -12.25
C ASP A 241 4.67 8.46 -12.18
N ASP A 242 5.41 7.49 -11.62
CA ASP A 242 6.87 7.57 -11.46
C ASP A 242 7.47 6.17 -11.32
N TRP A 243 8.74 6.04 -11.71
CA TRP A 243 9.58 4.88 -11.47
C TRP A 243 10.74 5.25 -10.57
N ASN A 244 11.00 4.42 -9.57
CA ASN A 244 12.16 4.59 -8.71
C ASN A 244 12.77 3.24 -8.36
N ALA A 245 13.94 3.26 -7.73
CA ALA A 245 14.62 2.06 -7.28
C ALA A 245 15.16 2.24 -5.86
N SER A 246 15.05 1.18 -5.08
CA SER A 246 15.61 1.06 -3.74
C SER A 246 16.17 -0.35 -3.53
N TYR A 247 16.32 -0.79 -2.29
CA TYR A 247 16.84 -2.11 -2.00
C TYR A 247 16.25 -2.68 -0.71
N ASN A 248 16.36 -3.99 -0.57
CA ASN A 248 16.09 -4.68 0.69
C ASN A 248 17.25 -5.62 1.03
N VAL A 249 17.47 -5.80 2.31
CA VAL A 249 18.48 -6.73 2.85
C VAL A 249 17.91 -7.49 4.04
N GLY A 250 18.45 -8.67 4.28
CA GLY A 250 18.02 -9.46 5.40
C GLY A 250 19.06 -10.45 5.90
N VAL A 251 18.88 -10.82 7.15
CA VAL A 251 19.67 -11.81 7.87
C VAL A 251 18.73 -12.85 8.46
N LEU A 252 19.08 -14.11 8.35
CA LEU A 252 18.39 -15.21 9.01
C LEU A 252 19.37 -15.98 9.89
N LEU A 253 19.09 -16.01 11.18
CA LEU A 253 19.81 -16.79 12.16
C LEU A 253 19.01 -18.05 12.52
N SER A 254 19.67 -19.22 12.53
CA SER A 254 19.11 -20.49 12.94
C SER A 254 19.97 -21.08 14.06
N PRO A 255 19.89 -20.50 15.30
CA PRO A 255 20.73 -20.94 16.42
C PRO A 255 20.45 -22.39 16.83
N LEU A 256 19.23 -22.86 16.56
CA LEU A 256 18.78 -24.23 16.74
C LEU A 256 17.98 -24.66 15.52
N ASP A 257 17.90 -25.96 15.25
CA ASP A 257 17.07 -26.48 14.14
C ASP A 257 15.58 -26.10 14.30
N THR A 258 15.14 -25.89 15.54
CA THR A 258 13.77 -25.53 15.90
C THR A 258 13.53 -24.03 16.00
N THR A 259 14.59 -23.20 16.01
CA THR A 259 14.46 -21.76 16.29
C THR A 259 15.14 -20.94 15.19
N ARG A 260 14.41 -19.96 14.68
CA ARG A 260 14.93 -18.99 13.72
C ARG A 260 14.59 -17.56 14.16
N ILE A 261 15.52 -16.65 13.90
CA ILE A 261 15.38 -15.22 14.12
C ILE A 261 15.71 -14.53 12.79
N GLY A 262 14.80 -13.73 12.29
CA GLY A 262 14.98 -12.97 11.06
C GLY A 262 15.04 -11.48 11.36
N LEU A 263 16.01 -10.80 10.75
CA LEU A 263 16.09 -9.35 10.71
C LEU A 263 16.07 -8.93 9.24
N ALA A 264 15.13 -8.05 8.88
CA ALA A 264 14.99 -7.56 7.53
C ALA A 264 14.86 -6.04 7.52
N TYR A 265 15.46 -5.41 6.52
CA TYR A 265 15.39 -3.98 6.23
C TYR A 265 14.97 -3.78 4.78
N ARG A 266 14.00 -2.91 4.55
CA ARG A 266 13.63 -2.40 3.23
C ARG A 266 13.84 -0.90 3.22
N ALA A 267 14.57 -0.41 2.23
CA ALA A 267 14.98 0.99 2.16
C ALA A 267 13.84 1.91 1.72
N TYR A 268 13.97 3.15 2.11
CA TYR A 268 13.16 4.28 1.71
C TYR A 268 13.13 4.47 0.18
N THR A 269 11.99 4.94 -0.34
CA THR A 269 11.83 5.27 -1.75
C THR A 269 11.16 6.63 -1.89
N HIS A 270 11.78 7.55 -2.63
CA HIS A 270 11.25 8.88 -2.90
C HIS A 270 10.69 8.93 -4.32
N HIS A 271 9.38 9.01 -4.48
CA HIS A 271 8.74 9.18 -5.78
C HIS A 271 8.45 10.64 -6.08
N ARG A 272 8.78 11.06 -7.29
CA ARG A 272 8.39 12.34 -7.84
C ARG A 272 7.34 12.10 -8.94
N ILE A 273 6.11 11.87 -8.52
CA ILE A 273 5.00 11.53 -9.39
C ILE A 273 4.73 12.68 -10.35
N GLY A 274 5.23 12.56 -11.58
CA GLY A 274 5.05 13.53 -12.66
C GLY A 274 3.71 13.30 -13.38
N GLY A 275 3.03 14.38 -13.75
CA GLY A 275 1.74 14.22 -14.39
C GLY A 275 1.02 15.51 -14.71
N SER A 276 -0.30 15.50 -14.61
CA SER A 276 -1.17 16.62 -14.95
C SER A 276 -2.23 16.90 -13.90
N ALA A 277 -2.55 18.17 -13.72
CA ALA A 277 -3.69 18.64 -12.95
C ALA A 277 -4.73 19.23 -13.91
N SER A 278 -5.95 18.72 -13.86
CA SER A 278 -7.10 19.23 -14.63
C SER A 278 -8.10 19.91 -13.72
N PHE A 279 -8.59 21.07 -14.16
CA PHE A 279 -9.52 21.90 -13.40
C PHE A 279 -10.83 22.05 -14.13
N LEU A 280 -11.87 21.37 -13.67
CA LEU A 280 -13.23 21.50 -14.20
C LEU A 280 -13.93 22.70 -13.54
N ILE A 281 -13.89 23.85 -14.19
CA ILE A 281 -14.44 25.09 -13.66
C ILE A 281 -15.76 25.41 -14.37
N PRO A 282 -16.89 25.54 -13.66
CA PRO A 282 -18.17 25.95 -14.25
C PRO A 282 -18.07 27.30 -14.95
N LYS A 283 -18.79 27.48 -16.08
CA LYS A 283 -18.81 28.73 -16.89
C LYS A 283 -19.03 29.96 -16.00
N LYS A 284 -19.89 29.87 -15.00
CA LYS A 284 -20.19 30.95 -14.05
C LYS A 284 -18.95 31.43 -13.30
N ALA A 285 -17.99 30.56 -13.04
CA ALA A 285 -16.76 30.87 -12.30
C ALA A 285 -15.53 31.09 -13.22
N ALA A 286 -15.70 31.06 -14.55
CA ALA A 286 -14.61 31.28 -15.50
C ALA A 286 -13.90 32.64 -15.35
N ILE A 287 -14.56 33.60 -14.71
CA ILE A 287 -13.93 34.88 -14.36
C ILE A 287 -12.72 34.70 -13.46
N LEU A 288 -12.71 33.70 -12.56
CA LEU A 288 -11.57 33.42 -11.68
C LEU A 288 -10.33 33.02 -12.49
N GLN A 289 -10.50 32.15 -13.49
CA GLN A 289 -9.40 31.74 -14.38
C GLN A 289 -8.82 32.94 -15.14
N ARG A 290 -9.68 33.82 -15.66
CA ARG A 290 -9.24 35.02 -16.41
C ARG A 290 -8.48 36.02 -15.55
N LEU A 291 -8.93 36.24 -14.30
CA LEU A 291 -8.30 37.21 -13.40
C LEU A 291 -7.01 36.67 -12.80
N SER A 292 -6.99 35.39 -12.39
CA SER A 292 -5.83 34.81 -11.71
C SER A 292 -4.80 34.19 -12.66
N GLY A 293 -5.21 33.73 -13.84
CA GLY A 293 -4.40 32.85 -14.70
C GLY A 293 -4.18 31.47 -14.10
N ALA A 294 -4.78 31.17 -12.93
CA ALA A 294 -4.75 29.87 -12.26
C ALA A 294 -6.01 29.06 -12.57
N LEU A 295 -6.14 27.86 -11.98
CA LEU A 295 -7.27 26.94 -12.16
C LEU A 295 -7.49 26.52 -13.62
N VAL A 296 -6.40 26.46 -14.38
CA VAL A 296 -6.36 25.96 -15.76
C VAL A 296 -5.54 24.68 -15.80
N ASP A 297 -5.85 23.79 -16.75
CA ASP A 297 -5.13 22.53 -16.90
C ASP A 297 -3.63 22.79 -17.09
N THR A 298 -2.81 22.06 -16.38
CA THR A 298 -1.37 22.26 -16.34
C THR A 298 -0.64 20.95 -16.02
N GLY A 299 0.61 20.85 -16.45
CA GLY A 299 1.54 19.85 -15.93
C GLY A 299 1.89 20.14 -14.47
N GLY A 300 2.43 19.13 -13.79
CA GLY A 300 2.88 19.27 -12.41
C GLY A 300 3.42 17.96 -11.84
N ASN A 301 3.86 18.01 -10.60
CA ASN A 301 4.31 16.83 -9.89
C ASN A 301 3.87 16.82 -8.42
N ALA A 302 3.81 15.62 -7.84
CA ALA A 302 3.62 15.42 -6.42
C ALA A 302 4.79 14.61 -5.86
N ALA A 303 5.36 15.05 -4.73
CA ALA A 303 6.37 14.29 -3.99
C ALA A 303 5.66 13.29 -3.08
N LEU A 304 6.12 12.03 -3.12
CA LEU A 304 5.61 10.94 -2.29
C LEU A 304 6.78 10.16 -1.69
N ASP A 305 6.89 10.22 -0.37
CA ASP A 305 7.90 9.53 0.41
C ASP A 305 7.34 8.22 0.96
N LEU A 306 7.91 7.09 0.51
CA LEU A 306 7.60 5.76 0.99
C LEU A 306 8.65 5.34 2.03
N PRO A 307 8.25 5.04 3.27
CA PRO A 307 9.18 4.88 4.38
C PRO A 307 10.03 3.62 4.28
N ASP A 308 11.23 3.68 4.84
CA ASP A 308 11.98 2.49 5.18
C ASP A 308 11.36 1.75 6.38
N ARG A 309 11.66 0.47 6.48
CA ARG A 309 11.16 -0.37 7.56
C ARG A 309 12.17 -1.41 8.01
N VAL A 310 12.09 -1.75 9.29
CA VAL A 310 12.85 -2.85 9.92
C VAL A 310 11.87 -3.83 10.52
N ALA A 311 12.04 -5.11 10.20
CA ALA A 311 11.27 -6.21 10.79
C ALA A 311 12.19 -7.15 11.58
N LEU A 312 11.84 -7.43 12.82
CA LEU A 312 12.44 -8.45 13.65
C LEU A 312 11.43 -9.54 13.92
N SER A 313 11.71 -10.74 13.44
CA SER A 313 10.80 -11.88 13.56
C SER A 313 11.45 -13.06 14.29
N ALA A 314 10.63 -13.85 14.96
CA ALA A 314 11.03 -15.13 15.52
C ALA A 314 10.06 -16.24 15.11
N PHE A 315 10.64 -17.41 14.86
CA PHE A 315 9.93 -18.66 14.63
C PHE A 315 10.49 -19.72 15.56
N HIS A 316 9.63 -20.43 16.30
CA HIS A 316 10.03 -21.52 17.17
C HIS A 316 9.11 -22.73 17.01
N GLN A 317 9.69 -23.88 16.63
CA GLN A 317 9.00 -25.16 16.55
C GLN A 317 8.92 -25.80 17.94
N LEU A 318 7.78 -25.68 18.61
CA LEU A 318 7.56 -26.22 19.97
C LEU A 318 7.54 -27.74 19.99
N THR A 319 6.85 -28.34 19.02
CA THR A 319 6.73 -29.80 18.85
C THR A 319 6.76 -30.11 17.36
N ALA A 320 6.77 -31.39 16.99
CA ALA A 320 6.68 -31.80 15.59
C ALA A 320 5.44 -31.25 14.84
N ARG A 321 4.43 -30.76 15.57
CA ARG A 321 3.15 -30.27 15.01
C ARG A 321 2.84 -28.82 15.31
N TRP A 322 3.46 -28.20 16.31
CA TRP A 322 3.17 -26.85 16.76
C TRP A 322 4.37 -25.93 16.60
N ALA A 323 4.14 -24.75 16.02
CA ALA A 323 5.11 -23.67 15.99
C ALA A 323 4.49 -22.38 16.51
N LEU A 324 5.32 -21.53 17.14
CA LEU A 324 5.02 -20.16 17.52
C LEU A 324 5.75 -19.20 16.61
N LEU A 325 5.10 -18.08 16.35
CA LEU A 325 5.60 -17.02 15.49
C LEU A 325 5.39 -15.66 16.17
N SER A 326 6.33 -14.76 16.02
CA SER A 326 6.20 -13.38 16.48
C SER A 326 6.95 -12.45 15.57
N ASP A 327 6.49 -11.19 15.50
CA ASP A 327 7.08 -10.16 14.68
C ASP A 327 6.92 -8.79 15.35
N ILE A 328 7.94 -7.95 15.22
CA ILE A 328 7.89 -6.52 15.51
C ILE A 328 8.43 -5.83 14.27
N THR A 329 7.60 -5.01 13.65
CA THR A 329 7.98 -4.18 12.51
C THR A 329 7.91 -2.72 12.90
N TRP A 330 9.01 -1.99 12.75
CA TRP A 330 9.09 -0.53 12.81
C TRP A 330 9.05 0.02 11.40
N THR A 331 8.25 1.09 11.19
CA THR A 331 8.13 1.81 9.93
C THR A 331 8.38 3.28 10.16
N HIS A 332 9.32 3.85 9.43
CA HIS A 332 9.83 5.23 9.54
C HIS A 332 8.88 6.22 8.85
N TRP A 333 7.61 6.25 9.26
CA TRP A 333 6.58 7.09 8.66
C TRP A 333 6.81 8.60 8.88
N SER A 334 7.68 9.02 9.81
CA SER A 334 8.05 10.43 9.99
C SER A 334 8.71 11.05 8.74
N GLN A 335 9.12 10.24 7.76
CA GLN A 335 9.56 10.72 6.45
C GLN A 335 8.41 11.28 5.60
N PHE A 336 7.16 10.83 5.84
CA PHE A 336 5.98 11.38 5.17
C PHE A 336 5.46 12.61 5.92
N ASP A 337 6.22 13.72 5.84
CA ASP A 337 5.94 14.98 6.54
C ASP A 337 4.83 15.79 5.86
N GLN A 338 4.80 15.79 4.53
CA GLN A 338 3.82 16.57 3.76
C GLN A 338 3.62 16.01 2.35
N LEU A 339 2.43 16.22 1.80
CA LEU A 339 2.13 15.98 0.40
C LEU A 339 2.15 17.33 -0.35
N VAL A 340 3.10 17.49 -1.29
CA VAL A 340 3.34 18.73 -2.00
C VAL A 340 3.01 18.58 -3.48
N PHE A 341 2.13 19.45 -4.00
CA PHE A 341 1.81 19.54 -5.42
C PHE A 341 2.42 20.81 -6.02
N ASN A 342 3.34 20.63 -6.95
CA ASN A 342 3.94 21.71 -7.73
C ASN A 342 3.35 21.70 -9.15
N PHE A 343 3.07 22.88 -9.68
CA PHE A 343 2.46 23.07 -10.99
C PHE A 343 3.42 23.79 -11.95
N GLU A 344 3.37 23.42 -13.22
CA GLU A 344 4.15 24.09 -14.27
C GLU A 344 3.61 25.51 -14.56
N ASN A 345 2.30 25.71 -14.36
CA ASN A 345 1.71 27.05 -14.45
C ASN A 345 2.17 27.91 -13.25
N PRO A 346 3.00 28.95 -13.45
CA PRO A 346 3.52 29.76 -12.35
C PRO A 346 2.44 30.62 -11.64
N LYS A 347 1.23 30.70 -12.21
CA LYS A 347 0.08 31.35 -11.58
C LYS A 347 -0.71 30.42 -10.67
N GLN A 348 -0.53 29.13 -10.80
CA GLN A 348 -1.14 28.14 -9.91
C GLN A 348 -0.25 27.96 -8.67
N PRO A 349 -0.73 28.32 -7.48
CA PRO A 349 0.08 28.17 -6.26
C PRO A 349 0.38 26.69 -5.98
N THR A 350 1.58 26.43 -5.44
CA THR A 350 1.90 25.13 -4.83
C THR A 350 0.90 24.83 -3.72
N ILE A 351 0.40 23.59 -3.69
CA ILE A 351 -0.49 23.11 -2.63
C ILE A 351 0.33 22.23 -1.70
N VAL A 352 0.30 22.53 -0.42
CA VAL A 352 0.98 21.75 0.62
C VAL A 352 -0.07 21.24 1.60
N GLN A 353 -0.16 19.92 1.72
CA GLN A 353 -0.94 19.25 2.73
C GLN A 353 0.02 18.73 3.80
N PRO A 354 0.06 19.31 5.01
CA PRO A 354 0.88 18.78 6.09
C PRO A 354 0.32 17.44 6.56
N GLU A 355 1.18 16.45 6.68
CA GLU A 355 0.83 15.12 7.20
C GLU A 355 1.51 14.88 8.57
N ARG A 356 2.79 15.28 8.73
CA ARG A 356 3.58 15.23 9.97
C ARG A 356 3.48 13.90 10.68
N TRP A 357 3.51 12.83 9.90
CA TRP A 357 3.34 11.50 10.46
C TRP A 357 4.46 11.16 11.44
N LYS A 358 4.16 10.27 12.39
CA LYS A 358 5.12 9.72 13.35
C LYS A 358 5.50 8.30 12.94
N ASP A 359 6.66 7.83 13.39
CA ASP A 359 7.03 6.44 13.26
C ASP A 359 6.00 5.56 13.94
N SER A 360 5.77 4.38 13.38
CA SER A 360 4.81 3.42 13.92
C SER A 360 5.40 2.03 14.07
N PHE A 361 4.82 1.28 15.00
CA PHE A 361 5.15 -0.11 15.25
C PHE A 361 3.95 -1.00 14.95
N ARG A 362 4.27 -2.19 14.45
CA ARG A 362 3.33 -3.28 14.34
C ARG A 362 3.86 -4.48 15.12
N TYR A 363 3.03 -5.03 15.99
CA TYR A 363 3.34 -6.20 16.82
C TYR A 363 2.42 -7.32 16.39
N SER A 364 2.97 -8.51 16.10
CA SER A 364 2.15 -9.67 15.78
C SER A 364 2.62 -10.95 16.46
N VAL A 365 1.67 -11.78 16.79
CA VAL A 365 1.88 -13.12 17.33
C VAL A 365 1.00 -14.12 16.61
N GLY A 366 1.51 -15.31 16.40
CA GLY A 366 0.79 -16.34 15.68
C GLY A 366 1.23 -17.74 16.06
N THR A 367 0.43 -18.70 15.63
CA THR A 367 0.73 -20.11 15.78
C THR A 367 0.38 -20.89 14.53
N ARG A 368 1.14 -21.94 14.29
CA ARG A 368 0.90 -22.92 13.23
C ARG A 368 0.74 -24.30 13.84
N TYR A 369 -0.33 -25.01 13.47
CA TYR A 369 -0.61 -26.37 13.87
C TYR A 369 -0.75 -27.29 12.65
N GLU A 370 0.07 -28.33 12.57
CA GLU A 370 0.12 -29.32 11.49
C GLU A 370 -0.25 -30.71 12.05
N PRO A 371 -1.56 -31.05 12.19
CA PRO A 371 -1.98 -32.36 12.70
C PRO A 371 -1.52 -33.52 11.82
N THR A 372 -1.40 -33.26 10.52
CA THR A 372 -0.93 -34.22 9.50
C THR A 372 0.01 -33.54 8.52
N ARG A 373 0.68 -34.31 7.65
CA ARG A 373 1.50 -33.76 6.55
C ARG A 373 0.69 -33.00 5.49
N ARG A 374 -0.65 -33.17 5.46
CA ARG A 374 -1.51 -32.55 4.45
C ARG A 374 -2.17 -31.26 4.93
N TRP A 375 -2.50 -31.14 6.20
CA TRP A 375 -3.24 -30.02 6.76
C TRP A 375 -2.38 -29.15 7.66
N SER A 376 -2.48 -27.85 7.47
CA SER A 376 -1.93 -26.85 8.36
C SER A 376 -2.99 -25.82 8.72
N PHE A 377 -3.08 -25.47 9.99
CA PHE A 377 -3.96 -24.44 10.52
C PHE A 377 -3.12 -23.34 11.13
N ARG A 378 -3.56 -22.10 10.99
CA ARG A 378 -2.88 -20.93 11.53
C ARG A 378 -3.88 -20.04 12.24
N LEU A 379 -3.42 -19.42 13.32
CA LEU A 379 -4.12 -18.36 14.03
C LEU A 379 -3.12 -17.25 14.29
N GLY A 380 -3.59 -16.02 14.25
CA GLY A 380 -2.73 -14.87 14.52
C GLY A 380 -3.53 -13.67 15.00
N ALA A 381 -2.83 -12.80 15.72
CA ALA A 381 -3.32 -11.50 16.13
C ALA A 381 -2.21 -10.48 15.95
N ALA A 382 -2.58 -9.23 15.64
CA ALA A 382 -1.63 -8.13 15.61
C ALA A 382 -2.27 -6.84 16.16
N TYR A 383 -1.41 -5.96 16.66
CA TYR A 383 -1.70 -4.56 16.91
C TYR A 383 -0.84 -3.72 15.99
N ASP A 384 -1.47 -2.79 15.29
CA ASP A 384 -0.87 -2.01 14.21
C ASP A 384 -1.14 -0.53 14.47
N GLU A 385 -0.10 0.22 14.85
CA GLU A 385 -0.19 1.62 15.23
C GLU A 385 -0.37 2.51 14.01
N THR A 386 -1.32 3.47 14.07
CA THR A 386 -1.43 4.50 13.06
C THR A 386 -0.26 5.49 13.13
N PRO A 387 0.33 5.88 12.00
CA PRO A 387 1.34 6.94 11.98
C PRO A 387 0.75 8.35 12.14
N ILE A 388 -0.57 8.54 12.03
CA ILE A 388 -1.20 9.85 12.11
C ILE A 388 -1.11 10.39 13.54
N PRO A 389 -0.48 11.57 13.76
CA PRO A 389 -0.19 12.05 15.11
C PRO A 389 -1.43 12.54 15.88
N ASP A 390 -2.39 13.15 15.18
CA ASP A 390 -3.56 13.79 15.80
C ASP A 390 -4.72 13.99 14.80
N ASP A 391 -5.81 14.63 15.26
CA ASP A 391 -7.02 14.91 14.48
C ASP A 391 -6.82 15.98 13.39
N ALA A 392 -5.85 16.88 13.54
CA ALA A 392 -5.56 17.93 12.56
C ALA A 392 -4.81 17.38 11.33
N HIS A 393 -4.11 16.26 11.46
CA HIS A 393 -3.38 15.62 10.39
C HIS A 393 -4.09 14.38 9.83
N ARG A 394 -5.26 14.01 10.36
CA ARG A 394 -6.09 12.94 9.79
C ARG A 394 -6.93 13.46 8.64
N THR A 395 -6.48 13.13 7.43
CA THR A 395 -7.11 13.62 6.20
C THR A 395 -8.22 12.68 5.72
N ALA A 396 -9.16 13.20 4.94
CA ALA A 396 -10.18 12.37 4.30
C ALA A 396 -9.63 11.43 3.22
N ARG A 397 -8.39 11.66 2.77
CA ARG A 397 -7.68 10.78 1.83
C ARG A 397 -7.18 9.55 2.54
N ILE A 398 -6.66 9.70 3.76
CA ILE A 398 -6.07 8.63 4.56
C ILE A 398 -6.66 8.70 5.97
N PRO A 399 -7.90 8.21 6.16
CA PRO A 399 -8.58 8.25 7.47
C PRO A 399 -8.16 7.06 8.33
N ASP A 400 -6.84 6.92 8.56
CA ASP A 400 -6.26 5.80 9.28
C ASP A 400 -6.41 5.92 10.81
N ALA A 401 -6.35 4.77 11.50
CA ALA A 401 -6.43 4.63 12.95
C ALA A 401 -5.65 3.38 13.41
N ASP A 402 -5.36 3.30 14.69
CA ASP A 402 -4.82 2.08 15.30
C ASP A 402 -5.74 0.89 15.02
N ARG A 403 -5.16 -0.30 14.78
CA ARG A 403 -5.91 -1.48 14.39
C ARG A 403 -5.50 -2.73 15.16
N ILE A 404 -6.51 -3.54 15.45
CA ILE A 404 -6.33 -4.89 15.96
C ILE A 404 -6.69 -5.86 14.84
N TRP A 405 -5.82 -6.83 14.58
CA TRP A 405 -6.03 -7.89 13.61
C TRP A 405 -6.39 -9.18 14.30
N ALA A 406 -7.39 -9.88 13.80
CA ALA A 406 -7.70 -11.26 14.13
C ALA A 406 -7.67 -12.08 12.85
N SER A 407 -6.80 -13.10 12.79
CA SER A 407 -6.54 -13.86 11.57
C SER A 407 -6.63 -15.35 11.79
N PHE A 408 -7.07 -16.08 10.76
CA PHE A 408 -6.94 -17.53 10.70
C PHE A 408 -6.58 -17.99 9.28
N GLY A 409 -5.99 -19.17 9.17
CA GLY A 409 -5.61 -19.74 7.88
C GLY A 409 -5.67 -21.25 7.85
N ILE A 410 -5.87 -21.79 6.66
CA ILE A 410 -5.90 -23.21 6.36
C ILE A 410 -5.02 -23.48 5.16
N GLY A 411 -4.05 -24.40 5.29
CA GLY A 411 -3.25 -24.90 4.18
C GLY A 411 -3.56 -26.37 3.91
N PHE A 412 -3.66 -26.71 2.62
CA PHE A 412 -3.83 -28.07 2.18
C PHE A 412 -2.81 -28.46 1.13
N ARG A 413 -2.04 -29.50 1.40
CA ARG A 413 -1.03 -30.08 0.50
C ARG A 413 -1.68 -31.18 -0.33
N PHE A 414 -1.91 -30.91 -1.61
CA PHE A 414 -2.47 -31.88 -2.56
C PHE A 414 -1.44 -32.97 -2.93
N SER A 415 -0.18 -32.57 -3.09
CA SER A 415 0.95 -33.46 -3.40
C SER A 415 2.22 -32.91 -2.76
N ASP A 416 3.34 -33.62 -2.90
CA ASP A 416 4.65 -33.13 -2.44
C ASP A 416 5.08 -31.84 -3.16
N ARG A 417 4.47 -31.52 -4.33
CA ARG A 417 4.80 -30.34 -5.14
C ARG A 417 3.77 -29.23 -5.07
N MET A 418 2.55 -29.49 -4.60
CA MET A 418 1.46 -28.52 -4.70
C MET A 418 0.75 -28.33 -3.36
N ARG A 419 0.64 -27.08 -2.93
CA ARG A 419 -0.14 -26.68 -1.76
C ARG A 419 -0.99 -25.45 -2.11
N ILE A 420 -2.18 -25.40 -1.53
CA ILE A 420 -3.05 -24.23 -1.53
C ILE A 420 -3.19 -23.76 -0.08
N ASP A 421 -3.05 -22.46 0.12
CA ASP A 421 -3.26 -21.79 1.40
C ASP A 421 -4.44 -20.82 1.27
N PHE A 422 -5.31 -20.82 2.26
CA PHE A 422 -6.38 -19.86 2.48
C PHE A 422 -6.06 -19.06 3.74
N GLY A 423 -6.21 -17.75 3.69
CA GLY A 423 -6.08 -16.85 4.82
C GLY A 423 -7.26 -15.91 4.91
N TYR A 424 -7.70 -15.61 6.12
CA TYR A 424 -8.67 -14.58 6.43
C TYR A 424 -8.17 -13.72 7.59
N ALA A 425 -8.41 -12.43 7.50
CA ALA A 425 -8.21 -11.50 8.60
C ALA A 425 -9.38 -10.53 8.70
N HIS A 426 -9.79 -10.24 9.93
CA HIS A 426 -10.65 -9.10 10.25
C HIS A 426 -9.83 -8.04 10.99
N LEU A 427 -9.93 -6.80 10.52
CA LEU A 427 -9.26 -5.64 11.08
C LEU A 427 -10.29 -4.77 11.78
N PHE A 428 -10.12 -4.58 13.08
CA PHE A 428 -10.89 -3.66 13.90
C PHE A 428 -10.11 -2.37 14.03
N ALA A 429 -10.50 -1.30 13.34
CA ALA A 429 -9.92 0.02 13.58
C ALA A 429 -10.55 0.64 14.82
N LEU A 430 -9.74 1.31 15.62
CA LEU A 430 -10.23 2.10 16.75
C LEU A 430 -10.84 3.41 16.22
N ASP A 431 -11.87 3.92 16.89
CA ASP A 431 -12.51 5.18 16.51
C ASP A 431 -11.50 6.32 16.52
N SER A 432 -11.57 7.16 15.49
CA SER A 432 -10.63 8.25 15.32
C SER A 432 -11.33 9.56 14.94
N SER A 433 -10.88 10.67 15.54
CA SER A 433 -11.38 12.01 15.26
C SER A 433 -10.60 12.68 14.14
N ALA A 434 -11.24 13.63 13.44
CA ALA A 434 -10.62 14.49 12.45
C ALA A 434 -11.07 15.94 12.65
N ARG A 435 -10.11 16.87 12.56
CA ARG A 435 -10.31 18.32 12.56
C ARG A 435 -9.36 18.96 11.55
N ASN A 436 -9.50 18.62 10.30
CA ASN A 436 -8.53 18.94 9.26
C ASN A 436 -8.97 20.15 8.43
N PRO A 437 -8.16 21.23 8.30
CA PRO A 437 -8.43 22.33 7.38
C PRO A 437 -8.03 21.96 5.95
N ASP A 438 -8.88 22.26 4.98
CA ASP A 438 -8.53 22.19 3.55
C ASP A 438 -7.45 23.23 3.21
N PRO A 439 -6.33 22.83 2.59
CA PRO A 439 -5.21 23.73 2.33
C PRO A 439 -5.52 24.84 1.31
N ILE A 440 -6.59 24.71 0.53
CA ILE A 440 -6.96 25.66 -0.52
C ILE A 440 -7.98 26.69 -0.02
N SER A 441 -9.07 26.22 0.56
CA SER A 441 -10.18 27.06 1.01
C SER A 441 -10.14 27.40 2.50
N GLY A 442 -9.38 26.61 3.30
CA GLY A 442 -9.39 26.71 4.75
C GLY A 442 -10.71 26.26 5.39
N ASN A 443 -11.58 25.59 4.64
CA ASN A 443 -12.75 24.94 5.18
C ASN A 443 -12.32 23.79 6.09
N VAL A 444 -12.98 23.60 7.23
CA VAL A 444 -12.55 22.62 8.24
C VAL A 444 -13.50 21.46 8.29
N GLN A 445 -13.00 20.27 8.00
CA GLN A 445 -13.70 19.02 8.25
C GLN A 445 -13.60 18.69 9.75
N VAL A 446 -14.73 18.43 10.41
CA VAL A 446 -14.80 18.06 11.83
C VAL A 446 -15.71 16.86 12.00
N GLY A 447 -15.18 15.78 12.57
CA GLY A 447 -15.96 14.56 12.78
C GLY A 447 -15.13 13.40 13.28
N SER A 448 -15.68 12.21 13.18
CA SER A 448 -15.00 10.96 13.52
C SER A 448 -15.13 9.95 12.39
N TYR A 449 -14.14 9.05 12.30
CA TYR A 449 -14.17 7.89 11.42
C TYR A 449 -14.36 6.62 12.23
N SER A 450 -15.25 5.74 11.78
CA SER A 450 -15.33 4.35 12.20
C SER A 450 -14.97 3.45 11.02
N ALA A 451 -14.07 2.51 11.23
CA ALA A 451 -13.58 1.67 10.14
C ALA A 451 -13.35 0.21 10.59
N HIS A 452 -13.47 -0.69 9.62
CA HIS A 452 -13.07 -2.10 9.73
C HIS A 452 -12.74 -2.62 8.33
N ALA A 453 -12.05 -3.75 8.24
CA ALA A 453 -11.80 -4.40 6.96
C ALA A 453 -11.84 -5.93 7.09
N ASP A 454 -12.39 -6.58 6.06
CA ASP A 454 -12.31 -8.02 5.85
C ASP A 454 -11.32 -8.31 4.74
N ILE A 455 -10.38 -9.22 4.98
CA ILE A 455 -9.35 -9.63 4.02
C ILE A 455 -9.42 -11.12 3.82
N VAL A 456 -9.54 -11.54 2.56
CA VAL A 456 -9.48 -12.94 2.14
C VAL A 456 -8.30 -13.10 1.20
N GLY A 457 -7.44 -14.09 1.47
CA GLY A 457 -6.31 -14.44 0.62
C GLY A 457 -6.34 -15.90 0.19
N ILE A 458 -6.02 -16.17 -1.07
CA ILE A 458 -5.82 -17.52 -1.59
C ILE A 458 -4.44 -17.56 -2.24
N GLY A 459 -3.63 -18.54 -1.86
CA GLY A 459 -2.27 -18.75 -2.37
C GLY A 459 -2.06 -20.14 -2.94
N LEU A 460 -1.34 -20.20 -4.03
CA LEU A 460 -0.85 -21.42 -4.65
C LEU A 460 0.67 -21.48 -4.49
N HIS A 461 1.17 -22.52 -3.87
CA HIS A 461 2.59 -22.88 -3.87
C HIS A 461 2.82 -24.09 -4.76
N TYR A 462 3.82 -23.99 -5.62
CA TYR A 462 4.19 -25.07 -6.52
C TYR A 462 5.71 -25.28 -6.57
N ASP A 463 6.15 -26.49 -6.25
CA ASP A 463 7.55 -26.92 -6.38
C ASP A 463 7.77 -27.48 -7.79
N LEU A 464 8.57 -26.77 -8.58
CA LEU A 464 8.90 -27.15 -9.96
C LEU A 464 9.94 -28.27 -10.04
N GLY A 465 10.49 -28.67 -8.87
CA GLY A 465 11.58 -29.66 -8.80
C GLY A 465 12.93 -29.08 -9.24
N TRP A 466 13.97 -29.89 -9.16
CA TRP A 466 15.34 -29.54 -9.59
C TRP A 466 15.68 -30.33 -10.86
N PRO A 467 16.38 -29.73 -11.86
CA PRO A 467 16.67 -28.32 -12.11
C PRO A 467 15.82 -27.74 -13.26
N LEU A 468 15.65 -26.42 -13.35
CA LEU A 468 15.11 -25.74 -14.55
C LEU A 468 16.05 -25.87 -15.75
N TRP A 469 17.32 -26.20 -15.53
CA TRP A 469 18.36 -26.41 -16.51
C TRP A 469 18.99 -27.82 -16.29
N PRO A 470 19.13 -28.65 -17.33
CA PRO A 470 19.89 -29.89 -17.17
C PRO A 470 21.32 -29.52 -16.75
N PRO A 471 21.97 -30.29 -15.84
CA PRO A 471 23.37 -30.08 -15.53
C PRO A 471 24.12 -30.12 -16.84
N SER A 472 24.88 -29.07 -17.13
CA SER A 472 25.82 -29.08 -18.25
C SER A 472 26.88 -30.14 -17.97
N SER A 473 26.70 -31.30 -18.55
CA SER A 473 27.67 -32.41 -18.47
C SER A 473 28.90 -32.12 -19.32
N HIS A 474 29.43 -30.92 -19.33
CA HIS A 474 30.71 -30.59 -19.95
C HIS A 474 31.13 -29.17 -19.52
N LEU A 475 31.84 -29.08 -18.43
CA LEU A 475 32.88 -28.09 -18.15
C LEU A 475 33.65 -28.57 -16.92
N LEU A 476 34.59 -29.43 -17.15
CA LEU A 476 35.85 -29.61 -16.40
C LEU A 476 36.99 -29.31 -17.36
#